data_ed50f2e9ec4a4cfdd90d8e1d7133576e
#
_entry.id   ed50f2e9ec4a4cfdd90d8e1d7133576e
#
_cell.length_a   1.000
_cell.length_b   1.000
_cell.length_c   1.000
_cell.angle_alpha   90.00
_cell.angle_beta   90.00
_cell.angle_gamma   90.00
#
_symmetry.space_group_name_H-M   'P 1'
#
loop_
_entity.id
_entity.type
_entity.pdbx_description
1 polymer ?
#
loop_
_entity_poly.entity_id
_entity_poly.type
_entity_poly.pdbx_seq_one_letter_code
_entity_poly.pdbx_strand_id
1 'polypeptide(L)'
;LTLDDLKSFRDHLRIPITDEQLEGDPYQPPYFHPGNDAPEIAYMMERRAALGGSVPERRSKHADISLPDAKSYEVAKRGSGKQQAATTMAFVRLLKDLMRDKEFGKHIAPIIPDEARTFGMDAFFPTAKIYNPKGQNYLSVDRDLVLAYKESAQGQLIHPGINEAGAVAAFTAAGTAYATHGVPLIPVYVFYSMFGFQRTGDAFWAAADQMTRGFIIGATAGRTTLTGEGLQHADGHSPILAATNPAVVTYDPAYGYEMGHIVRDGIERMYGADSENRNLMYYITVYNEPIIQPAEPEELDVEGVIKGIYLLAPAKIDGPRTQILASGVSVPWALDAQRILAEDWGVSADVWSVTSWNELRRDGMAAEEEAFLNPGQPARVPFVTAQLQGATGPIVAVSDYMKAVPDQIRQFLPNEFASLGADGFGFSDTRAAARRFFKNDTHSIVVRSLEMLARRGEVDAQAPVQAIEKYRLHNVNAGSTGNAGGES
;
A
#
# COMPACT_ATOMS: atom_id res chain seq x y z
N LEU A 1 28.22 -14.60 26.14
CA LEU A 1 29.14 -14.22 27.24
C LEU A 1 28.76 -15.08 28.46
N THR A 2 29.80 -15.62 29.11
CA THR A 2 29.62 -16.35 30.37
C THR A 2 29.77 -15.37 31.55
N LEU A 3 29.46 -15.83 32.75
CA LEU A 3 29.69 -15.02 33.97
C LEU A 3 31.17 -14.66 34.14
N ASP A 4 32.07 -15.58 33.80
CA ASP A 4 33.51 -15.32 33.87
C ASP A 4 33.98 -14.26 32.85
N ASP A 5 33.35 -14.24 31.65
CA ASP A 5 33.60 -13.20 30.66
C ASP A 5 33.16 -11.83 31.18
N LEU A 6 32.01 -11.75 31.85
CA LEU A 6 31.49 -10.51 32.44
C LEU A 6 32.38 -10.02 33.57
N LYS A 7 32.85 -10.92 34.47
CA LYS A 7 33.79 -10.58 35.54
C LYS A 7 35.11 -10.08 34.97
N SER A 8 35.67 -10.76 33.97
CA SER A 8 36.89 -10.37 33.28
C SER A 8 36.77 -8.99 32.63
N PHE A 9 35.62 -8.72 31.94
CA PHE A 9 35.33 -7.43 31.31
C PHE A 9 35.21 -6.30 32.34
N ARG A 10 34.44 -6.52 33.42
CA ARG A 10 34.33 -5.60 34.56
C ARG A 10 35.67 -5.24 35.16
N ASP A 11 36.53 -6.25 35.46
CA ASP A 11 37.82 -6.06 36.09
C ASP A 11 38.80 -5.30 35.16
N HIS A 12 38.79 -5.63 33.87
CA HIS A 12 39.61 -4.94 32.87
C HIS A 12 39.24 -3.46 32.77
N LEU A 13 37.95 -3.12 32.80
CA LEU A 13 37.47 -1.75 32.75
C LEU A 13 37.36 -1.08 34.13
N ARG A 14 37.65 -1.81 35.22
CA ARG A 14 37.53 -1.32 36.60
C ARG A 14 36.15 -0.76 36.94
N ILE A 15 35.13 -1.44 36.45
CA ILE A 15 33.74 -1.04 36.73
C ILE A 15 33.39 -1.46 38.17
N PRO A 16 32.83 -0.57 39.01
CA PRO A 16 32.54 -0.84 40.42
C PRO A 16 31.22 -1.63 40.58
N ILE A 17 31.19 -2.83 40.04
CA ILE A 17 30.08 -3.81 40.18
C ILE A 17 30.66 -5.02 40.93
N THR A 18 29.95 -5.50 41.97
CA THR A 18 30.42 -6.64 42.75
C THR A 18 30.14 -7.99 42.06
N ASP A 19 30.78 -9.04 42.53
CA ASP A 19 30.55 -10.41 42.03
C ASP A 19 29.12 -10.83 42.29
N GLU A 20 28.56 -10.54 43.48
CA GLU A 20 27.20 -10.87 43.84
C GLU A 20 26.18 -10.20 42.92
N GLN A 21 26.44 -8.98 42.46
CA GLN A 21 25.56 -8.29 41.52
C GLN A 21 25.57 -8.91 40.11
N LEU A 22 26.69 -9.51 39.68
CA LEU A 22 26.83 -10.21 38.40
C LEU A 22 26.25 -11.62 38.46
N GLU A 23 26.32 -12.27 39.63
CA GLU A 23 25.85 -13.66 39.83
C GLU A 23 24.35 -13.80 39.87
N GLY A 24 23.58 -12.72 40.08
CA GLY A 24 22.14 -12.71 40.14
C GLY A 24 21.47 -13.12 38.83
N ASP A 25 21.80 -12.46 37.72
CA ASP A 25 21.39 -12.80 36.38
C ASP A 25 22.45 -12.38 35.35
N PRO A 26 23.23 -13.32 34.83
CA PRO A 26 24.29 -13.01 33.87
C PRO A 26 23.77 -12.48 32.52
N TYR A 27 22.47 -12.65 32.21
CA TYR A 27 21.84 -12.11 31.01
C TYR A 27 21.30 -10.69 31.18
N GLN A 28 21.21 -10.21 32.43
CA GLN A 28 20.81 -8.86 32.78
C GLN A 28 21.81 -8.20 33.74
N PRO A 29 23.08 -8.00 33.31
CA PRO A 29 24.08 -7.39 34.17
C PRO A 29 23.65 -5.97 34.58
N PRO A 30 23.99 -5.52 35.81
CA PRO A 30 23.62 -4.19 36.26
C PRO A 30 24.15 -3.10 35.31
N TYR A 31 23.30 -2.11 35.01
CA TYR A 31 23.74 -0.93 34.27
C TYR A 31 24.64 -0.04 35.19
N PHE A 32 25.80 0.35 34.68
CA PHE A 32 26.69 1.27 35.35
C PHE A 32 26.90 2.53 34.51
N HIS A 33 26.72 3.68 35.14
CA HIS A 33 27.12 4.98 34.61
C HIS A 33 27.90 5.73 35.71
N PRO A 34 29.12 6.23 35.44
CA PRO A 34 30.00 6.81 36.46
C PRO A 34 29.50 8.14 37.05
N GLY A 35 28.42 8.70 36.47
CA GLY A 35 27.91 10.01 36.81
C GLY A 35 28.40 11.12 35.86
N ASN A 36 27.61 12.17 35.76
CA ASN A 36 27.92 13.28 34.82
C ASN A 36 29.19 14.07 35.26
N ASP A 37 29.53 14.03 36.52
CA ASP A 37 30.69 14.74 37.09
C ASP A 37 31.97 13.89 37.05
N ALA A 38 31.90 12.65 36.59
CA ALA A 38 33.07 11.80 36.43
C ALA A 38 34.04 12.39 35.39
N PRO A 39 35.38 12.33 35.62
CA PRO A 39 36.35 12.99 34.76
C PRO A 39 36.30 12.51 33.29
N GLU A 40 36.04 11.24 33.08
CA GLU A 40 35.85 10.64 31.74
C GLU A 40 34.60 11.18 31.01
N ILE A 41 33.51 11.39 31.74
CA ILE A 41 32.29 11.96 31.19
C ILE A 41 32.49 13.45 30.92
N ALA A 42 33.08 14.18 31.83
CA ALA A 42 33.41 15.59 31.65
C ALA A 42 34.31 15.80 30.43
N TYR A 43 35.34 14.97 30.25
CA TYR A 43 36.22 15.01 29.08
C TYR A 43 35.45 14.72 27.79
N MET A 44 34.61 13.66 27.77
CA MET A 44 33.83 13.31 26.62
C MET A 44 32.85 14.45 26.23
N MET A 45 32.17 15.04 27.22
CA MET A 45 31.22 16.12 27.00
C MET A 45 31.91 17.42 26.54
N GLU A 46 33.11 17.76 27.05
CA GLU A 46 33.91 18.88 26.56
C GLU A 46 34.20 18.71 25.05
N ARG A 47 34.69 17.53 24.65
CA ARG A 47 35.00 17.23 23.25
C ARG A 47 33.73 17.28 22.39
N ARG A 48 32.63 16.76 22.89
CA ARG A 48 31.35 16.80 22.19
C ARG A 48 30.84 18.22 22.01
N ALA A 49 30.95 19.06 23.03
CA ALA A 49 30.58 20.48 22.95
C ALA A 49 31.42 21.24 21.91
N ALA A 50 32.76 20.96 21.86
CA ALA A 50 33.64 21.56 20.86
C ALA A 50 33.28 21.18 19.41
N LEU A 51 32.61 20.06 19.21
CA LEU A 51 32.04 19.61 17.91
C LEU A 51 30.63 20.13 17.62
N GLY A 52 30.09 21.03 18.44
CA GLY A 52 28.75 21.58 18.26
C GLY A 52 27.63 20.80 18.94
N GLY A 53 27.94 19.87 19.85
CA GLY A 53 26.95 19.08 20.58
C GLY A 53 26.68 17.70 20.00
N SER A 54 25.57 17.10 20.38
CA SER A 54 25.17 15.77 19.92
C SER A 54 24.64 15.80 18.48
N VAL A 55 25.04 14.81 17.67
CA VAL A 55 24.59 14.66 16.27
C VAL A 55 24.15 13.22 16.03
N PRO A 56 22.90 13.00 15.60
CA PRO A 56 21.81 13.98 15.58
C PRO A 56 21.38 14.37 17.00
N GLU A 57 20.85 15.58 17.12
CA GLU A 57 20.15 15.96 18.36
C GLU A 57 18.81 15.23 18.40
N ARG A 58 18.60 14.36 19.38
CA ARG A 58 17.35 13.63 19.54
C ARG A 58 16.30 14.51 20.20
N ARG A 59 15.16 14.68 19.55
CA ARG A 59 14.02 15.41 20.09
C ARG A 59 12.90 14.40 20.37
N SER A 60 12.40 14.39 21.59
CA SER A 60 11.23 13.58 21.97
C SER A 60 9.90 14.26 21.69
N LYS A 61 9.92 15.56 21.43
CA LYS A 61 8.72 16.35 21.13
C LYS A 61 8.93 17.13 19.85
N HIS A 62 7.90 17.15 19.02
CA HIS A 62 7.79 17.97 17.81
C HIS A 62 6.49 18.78 17.85
N ALA A 63 6.40 19.82 17.05
CA ALA A 63 5.15 20.55 16.88
C ALA A 63 4.10 19.63 16.22
N ASP A 64 2.88 19.68 16.72
CA ASP A 64 1.76 19.05 16.04
C ASP A 64 1.45 19.83 14.75
N ILE A 65 0.98 19.11 13.73
CA ILE A 65 0.52 19.72 12.50
C ILE A 65 -1.01 19.73 12.45
N SER A 66 -1.58 20.82 11.93
CA SER A 66 -3.00 20.88 11.65
C SER A 66 -3.34 19.92 10.51
N LEU A 67 -4.22 18.96 10.76
CA LEU A 67 -4.66 18.02 9.73
C LEU A 67 -5.58 18.72 8.70
N PRO A 68 -5.64 18.20 7.45
CA PRO A 68 -6.53 18.75 6.44
C PRO A 68 -8.00 18.61 6.84
N ASP A 69 -8.82 19.55 6.47
CA ASP A 69 -10.26 19.43 6.63
C ASP A 69 -10.90 18.45 5.61
N ALA A 70 -12.17 18.11 5.81
CA ALA A 70 -12.90 17.20 4.94
C ALA A 70 -12.95 17.68 3.47
N LYS A 71 -12.89 19.00 3.24
CA LYS A 71 -12.94 19.58 1.90
C LYS A 71 -11.74 19.20 1.04
N SER A 72 -10.59 18.95 1.64
CA SER A 72 -9.37 18.54 0.93
C SER A 72 -9.50 17.13 0.30
N TYR A 73 -10.47 16.34 0.73
CA TYR A 73 -10.73 14.98 0.21
C TYR A 73 -11.92 14.89 -0.75
N GLU A 74 -12.69 15.99 -0.92
CA GLU A 74 -13.90 16.00 -1.77
C GLU A 74 -13.64 15.66 -3.23
N VAL A 75 -12.46 15.98 -3.76
CA VAL A 75 -12.09 15.63 -5.14
C VAL A 75 -12.05 14.14 -5.38
N ALA A 76 -11.69 13.33 -4.36
CA ALA A 76 -11.65 11.88 -4.44
C ALA A 76 -13.08 11.27 -4.44
N LYS A 77 -14.04 11.93 -3.79
CA LYS A 77 -15.41 11.46 -3.61
C LYS A 77 -16.34 11.70 -4.81
N ARG A 78 -16.03 12.70 -5.64
CA ARG A 78 -16.93 13.14 -6.74
C ARG A 78 -17.01 12.17 -7.92
N GLY A 79 -16.05 11.24 -8.03
CA GLY A 79 -15.90 10.42 -9.23
C GLY A 79 -15.44 11.23 -10.45
N SER A 80 -15.55 10.62 -11.64
CA SER A 80 -15.11 11.23 -12.91
C SER A 80 -16.27 11.58 -13.87
N GLY A 81 -17.50 11.38 -13.46
CA GLY A 81 -18.68 11.58 -14.31
C GLY A 81 -18.68 10.65 -15.52
N LYS A 82 -18.69 11.22 -16.73
CA LYS A 82 -18.62 10.47 -17.98
C LYS A 82 -17.20 10.26 -18.52
N GLN A 83 -16.20 10.89 -17.91
CA GLN A 83 -14.83 10.76 -18.35
C GLN A 83 -14.14 9.58 -17.66
N GLN A 84 -13.36 8.84 -18.41
CA GLN A 84 -12.49 7.83 -17.83
C GLN A 84 -11.30 8.50 -17.15
N ALA A 85 -10.92 7.99 -15.99
CA ALA A 85 -9.74 8.43 -15.26
C ALA A 85 -9.05 7.23 -14.58
N ALA A 86 -7.73 7.18 -14.69
CA ALA A 86 -6.92 6.20 -13.99
C ALA A 86 -6.83 6.53 -12.49
N THR A 87 -6.61 5.53 -11.64
CA THR A 87 -6.42 5.76 -10.21
C THR A 87 -5.16 6.57 -9.92
N THR A 88 -4.12 6.50 -10.77
CA THR A 88 -2.97 7.42 -10.74
C THR A 88 -3.44 8.87 -10.80
N MET A 89 -4.36 9.21 -11.71
CA MET A 89 -4.87 10.58 -11.83
C MET A 89 -5.79 10.98 -10.68
N ALA A 90 -6.53 10.02 -10.10
CA ALA A 90 -7.32 10.25 -8.90
C ALA A 90 -6.41 10.63 -7.71
N PHE A 91 -5.31 9.89 -7.53
CA PHE A 91 -4.30 10.18 -6.52
C PHE A 91 -3.64 11.55 -6.72
N VAL A 92 -3.20 11.86 -7.95
CA VAL A 92 -2.57 13.15 -8.26
C VAL A 92 -3.48 14.34 -7.97
N ARG A 93 -4.77 14.21 -8.28
CA ARG A 93 -5.78 15.25 -7.95
C ARG A 93 -5.95 15.43 -6.44
N LEU A 94 -6.03 14.32 -5.69
CA LEU A 94 -6.10 14.33 -4.24
C LEU A 94 -4.85 14.99 -3.64
N LEU A 95 -3.66 14.57 -4.05
CA LEU A 95 -2.39 15.13 -3.59
C LEU A 95 -2.32 16.65 -3.88
N LYS A 96 -2.79 17.07 -5.05
CA LYS A 96 -2.83 18.49 -5.42
C LYS A 96 -3.72 19.31 -4.48
N ASP A 97 -4.87 18.78 -4.09
CA ASP A 97 -5.78 19.48 -3.17
C ASP A 97 -5.24 19.48 -1.74
N LEU A 98 -4.60 18.40 -1.29
CA LEU A 98 -3.89 18.36 -0.01
C LEU A 98 -2.72 19.37 0.03
N MET A 99 -1.94 19.50 -1.05
CA MET A 99 -0.84 20.48 -1.14
C MET A 99 -1.31 21.94 -1.20
N ARG A 100 -2.57 22.18 -1.53
CA ARG A 100 -3.18 23.52 -1.52
C ARG A 100 -3.63 23.97 -0.14
N ASP A 101 -3.77 23.05 0.81
CA ASP A 101 -4.02 23.42 2.20
C ASP A 101 -2.86 24.28 2.71
N LYS A 102 -3.17 25.44 3.29
CA LYS A 102 -2.15 26.44 3.65
C LYS A 102 -1.26 26.01 4.81
N GLU A 103 -1.82 25.23 5.73
CA GLU A 103 -1.09 24.79 6.93
C GLU A 103 -0.49 23.39 6.70
N PHE A 104 -1.27 22.45 6.19
CA PHE A 104 -0.85 21.08 5.97
C PHE A 104 0.04 20.91 4.73
N GLY A 105 -0.32 21.56 3.62
CA GLY A 105 0.35 21.37 2.33
C GLY A 105 1.84 21.69 2.33
N LYS A 106 2.29 22.59 3.20
CA LYS A 106 3.72 22.95 3.36
C LYS A 106 4.57 21.82 3.95
N HIS A 107 3.94 20.84 4.60
CA HIS A 107 4.63 19.68 5.17
C HIS A 107 4.77 18.52 4.18
N ILE A 108 4.02 18.52 3.08
CA ILE A 108 4.08 17.44 2.08
C ILE A 108 5.37 17.56 1.26
N ALA A 109 6.10 16.46 1.16
CA ALA A 109 7.33 16.34 0.37
C ALA A 109 7.18 15.24 -0.69
N PRO A 110 6.68 15.55 -1.91
CA PRO A 110 6.62 14.57 -2.99
C PRO A 110 8.04 14.22 -3.45
N ILE A 111 8.32 12.93 -3.60
CA ILE A 111 9.60 12.39 -4.05
C ILE A 111 9.34 11.58 -5.32
N ILE A 112 9.97 11.97 -6.42
CA ILE A 112 9.70 11.38 -7.73
C ILE A 112 11.03 11.11 -8.44
N PRO A 113 11.30 9.86 -8.87
CA PRO A 113 12.55 9.51 -9.53
C PRO A 113 12.55 9.86 -11.02
N ASP A 114 12.46 11.14 -11.38
CA ASP A 114 12.57 11.70 -12.73
C ASP A 114 11.42 11.39 -13.72
N GLU A 115 10.33 10.82 -13.30
CA GLU A 115 9.25 10.39 -14.22
C GLU A 115 7.90 11.05 -13.92
N ALA A 116 7.96 12.30 -13.48
CA ALA A 116 6.78 13.06 -13.09
C ALA A 116 5.69 13.12 -14.18
N ARG A 117 6.08 13.16 -15.45
CA ARG A 117 5.13 13.18 -16.58
C ARG A 117 4.38 11.86 -16.72
N THR A 118 5.06 10.73 -16.59
CA THR A 118 4.44 9.39 -16.64
C THR A 118 3.39 9.22 -15.52
N PHE A 119 3.66 9.80 -14.36
CA PHE A 119 2.74 9.77 -13.22
C PHE A 119 1.71 10.92 -13.22
N GLY A 120 1.69 11.79 -14.24
CA GLY A 120 0.80 12.95 -14.32
C GLY A 120 1.12 14.05 -13.30
N MET A 121 2.33 14.05 -12.73
CA MET A 121 2.77 15.00 -11.70
C MET A 121 3.51 16.23 -12.27
N ASP A 122 3.74 16.30 -13.56
CA ASP A 122 4.29 17.49 -14.24
C ASP A 122 3.42 18.75 -14.03
N ALA A 123 2.12 18.57 -13.74
CA ALA A 123 1.22 19.64 -13.32
C ALA A 123 1.67 20.38 -12.03
N PHE A 124 2.58 19.80 -11.24
CA PHE A 124 3.15 20.43 -10.05
C PHE A 124 4.34 21.35 -10.37
N PHE A 125 5.01 21.21 -11.51
CA PHE A 125 6.20 22.02 -11.85
C PHE A 125 5.95 23.52 -11.77
N PRO A 126 4.84 24.08 -12.27
CA PRO A 126 4.62 25.54 -12.19
C PRO A 126 4.38 26.05 -10.76
N THR A 127 3.81 25.23 -9.89
CA THR A 127 3.33 25.64 -8.56
C THR A 127 4.25 25.19 -7.43
N ALA A 128 4.49 23.88 -7.29
CA ALA A 128 5.34 23.34 -6.24
C ALA A 128 6.84 23.43 -6.56
N LYS A 129 7.21 23.39 -7.83
CA LYS A 129 8.59 23.43 -8.35
C LYS A 129 9.47 22.29 -7.80
N ILE A 130 10.49 21.96 -8.54
CA ILE A 130 11.52 21.00 -8.11
C ILE A 130 12.50 21.70 -7.19
N TYR A 131 12.85 21.07 -6.09
CA TYR A 131 13.85 21.58 -5.17
C TYR A 131 15.25 21.51 -5.79
N ASN A 132 15.90 22.67 -5.87
CA ASN A 132 17.32 22.78 -6.18
C ASN A 132 17.90 23.93 -5.33
N PRO A 133 18.85 23.64 -4.41
CA PRO A 133 19.41 24.66 -3.52
C PRO A 133 20.13 25.80 -4.24
N LYS A 134 20.55 25.60 -5.50
CA LYS A 134 21.18 26.62 -6.35
C LYS A 134 20.19 27.36 -7.25
N GLY A 135 18.90 27.01 -7.19
CA GLY A 135 17.91 27.47 -8.15
C GLY A 135 18.13 26.95 -9.56
N GLN A 136 17.39 27.44 -10.54
CA GLN A 136 17.50 27.03 -11.95
C GLN A 136 18.51 27.89 -12.68
N ASN A 137 19.69 27.34 -12.97
CA ASN A 137 20.80 28.05 -13.63
C ASN A 137 20.93 27.74 -15.13
N TYR A 138 19.90 27.20 -15.74
CA TYR A 138 19.85 26.81 -17.15
C TYR A 138 18.48 27.16 -17.75
N LEU A 139 18.41 27.16 -19.07
CA LEU A 139 17.14 27.23 -19.79
C LEU A 139 16.68 25.79 -20.10
N SER A 140 15.49 25.44 -19.63
CA SER A 140 14.91 24.13 -19.94
C SER A 140 14.75 23.94 -21.45
N VAL A 141 15.08 22.77 -21.97
CA VAL A 141 14.89 22.41 -23.39
C VAL A 141 13.41 22.42 -23.76
N ASP A 142 12.55 22.10 -22.80
CA ASP A 142 11.10 22.02 -22.96
C ASP A 142 10.37 23.33 -22.52
N ARG A 143 11.09 24.45 -22.44
CA ARG A 143 10.57 25.73 -21.93
C ARG A 143 9.34 26.26 -22.69
N ASP A 144 9.19 25.84 -23.93
CA ASP A 144 8.07 26.26 -24.78
C ASP A 144 6.83 25.35 -24.61
N LEU A 145 6.93 24.29 -23.82
CA LEU A 145 5.82 23.43 -23.45
C LEU A 145 5.01 24.04 -22.30
N VAL A 146 3.72 23.76 -22.26
CA VAL A 146 2.78 24.31 -21.25
C VAL A 146 3.21 23.95 -19.82
N LEU A 147 3.74 22.75 -19.61
CA LEU A 147 4.19 22.25 -18.31
C LEU A 147 5.71 22.08 -18.29
N ALA A 148 6.42 23.17 -18.52
CA ALA A 148 7.88 23.19 -18.53
C ALA A 148 8.48 22.86 -17.17
N TYR A 149 9.62 22.20 -17.20
CA TYR A 149 10.44 21.88 -16.04
C TYR A 149 10.86 23.15 -15.28
N LYS A 150 10.62 23.22 -13.97
CA LYS A 150 10.96 24.39 -13.15
C LYS A 150 11.59 23.98 -11.83
N GLU A 151 12.71 24.62 -11.50
CA GLU A 151 13.45 24.43 -10.26
C GLU A 151 13.48 25.71 -9.41
N SER A 152 13.64 25.54 -8.11
CA SER A 152 13.76 26.63 -7.15
C SER A 152 14.44 26.16 -5.87
N ALA A 153 15.18 27.06 -5.20
CA ALA A 153 15.68 26.82 -3.85
C ALA A 153 14.57 26.62 -2.81
N GLN A 154 13.34 26.97 -3.14
CA GLN A 154 12.13 26.78 -2.35
C GLN A 154 11.17 25.78 -3.01
N GLY A 155 11.66 24.97 -3.93
CA GLY A 155 10.89 23.90 -4.54
C GLY A 155 10.51 22.83 -3.51
N GLN A 156 9.33 22.25 -3.71
CA GLN A 156 8.78 21.25 -2.79
C GLN A 156 8.91 19.81 -3.32
N LEU A 157 9.05 19.64 -4.65
CA LEU A 157 9.27 18.35 -5.26
C LEU A 157 10.73 17.93 -5.12
N ILE A 158 10.97 16.77 -4.54
CA ILE A 158 12.29 16.16 -4.45
C ILE A 158 12.48 15.23 -5.65
N HIS A 159 13.49 15.50 -6.46
CA HIS A 159 13.69 14.85 -7.75
C HIS A 159 15.13 14.27 -7.85
N PRO A 160 15.38 13.08 -7.26
CA PRO A 160 16.73 12.54 -7.14
C PRO A 160 17.27 11.90 -8.44
N GLY A 161 16.50 11.91 -9.54
CA GLY A 161 16.79 11.16 -10.74
C GLY A 161 16.30 9.70 -10.65
N ILE A 162 16.57 8.90 -11.68
CA ILE A 162 16.21 7.46 -11.71
C ILE A 162 17.14 6.70 -10.76
N ASN A 163 16.88 6.85 -9.49
CA ASN A 163 17.68 6.31 -8.40
C ASN A 163 16.79 5.99 -7.19
N GLU A 164 16.26 4.77 -7.15
CA GLU A 164 15.37 4.32 -6.09
C GLU A 164 16.05 4.34 -4.71
N ALA A 165 17.34 4.01 -4.63
CA ALA A 165 18.10 4.04 -3.38
C ALA A 165 18.20 5.48 -2.82
N GLY A 166 18.52 6.45 -3.67
CA GLY A 166 18.55 7.87 -3.30
C GLY A 166 17.16 8.40 -2.93
N ALA A 167 16.12 7.94 -3.63
CA ALA A 167 14.75 8.32 -3.34
C ALA A 167 14.26 7.78 -1.98
N VAL A 168 14.59 6.52 -1.63
CA VAL A 168 14.27 5.96 -0.30
C VAL A 168 15.06 6.66 0.80
N ALA A 169 16.32 7.05 0.54
CA ALA A 169 17.09 7.84 1.50
C ALA A 169 16.44 9.20 1.77
N ALA A 170 15.96 9.89 0.71
CA ALA A 170 15.20 11.14 0.84
C ALA A 170 13.87 10.92 1.58
N PHE A 171 13.16 9.82 1.30
CA PHE A 171 11.94 9.42 1.99
C PHE A 171 12.18 9.22 3.48
N THR A 172 13.23 8.49 3.84
CA THR A 172 13.61 8.24 5.23
C THR A 172 13.97 9.53 5.94
N ALA A 173 14.78 10.39 5.32
CA ALA A 173 15.16 11.69 5.87
C ALA A 173 13.95 12.59 6.15
N ALA A 174 13.02 12.69 5.20
CA ALA A 174 11.79 13.46 5.36
C ALA A 174 10.86 12.82 6.41
N GLY A 175 10.66 11.50 6.36
CA GLY A 175 9.76 10.78 7.26
C GLY A 175 10.25 10.70 8.72
N THR A 176 11.53 11.00 8.98
CA THR A 176 12.12 11.10 10.32
C THR A 176 12.41 12.54 10.76
N ALA A 177 12.07 13.54 9.95
CA ALA A 177 12.34 14.96 10.23
C ALA A 177 11.70 15.45 11.54
N TYR A 178 10.58 14.85 11.94
CA TYR A 178 9.94 15.13 13.23
C TYR A 178 10.90 14.88 14.42
N ALA A 179 11.74 13.84 14.35
CA ALA A 179 12.69 13.47 15.40
C ALA A 179 14.05 14.19 15.25
N THR A 180 14.53 14.38 14.02
CA THR A 180 15.84 14.96 13.75
C THR A 180 15.85 16.49 13.72
N HIS A 181 14.74 17.10 13.25
CA HIS A 181 14.60 18.55 13.10
C HIS A 181 13.45 19.16 13.92
N GLY A 182 12.64 18.34 14.59
CA GLY A 182 11.47 18.80 15.36
C GLY A 182 10.33 19.32 14.51
N VAL A 183 10.36 19.07 13.20
CA VAL A 183 9.34 19.50 12.24
C VAL A 183 8.87 18.28 11.44
N PRO A 184 7.61 17.85 11.58
CA PRO A 184 7.09 16.75 10.78
C PRO A 184 7.06 17.10 9.29
N LEU A 185 7.58 16.24 8.45
CA LEU A 185 7.35 16.23 7.02
C LEU A 185 6.57 14.97 6.63
N ILE A 186 5.83 15.06 5.54
CA ILE A 186 4.98 13.99 5.01
C ILE A 186 5.52 13.61 3.64
N PRO A 187 6.50 12.69 3.59
CA PRO A 187 7.00 12.23 2.31
C PRO A 187 5.94 11.43 1.55
N VAL A 188 5.82 11.69 0.26
CA VAL A 188 4.98 10.96 -0.68
C VAL A 188 5.90 10.49 -1.81
N TYR A 189 6.40 9.26 -1.69
CA TYR A 189 7.33 8.70 -2.65
C TYR A 189 6.57 7.91 -3.72
N VAL A 190 6.67 8.36 -4.97
CA VAL A 190 6.05 7.72 -6.13
C VAL A 190 7.13 7.00 -6.93
N PHE A 191 6.92 5.73 -7.25
CA PHE A 191 7.82 4.92 -8.06
C PHE A 191 7.06 3.97 -8.98
N TYR A 192 7.73 3.38 -9.94
CA TYR A 192 7.21 2.20 -10.62
C TYR A 192 7.10 1.05 -9.63
N SER A 193 5.90 0.50 -9.45
CA SER A 193 5.61 -0.50 -8.41
C SER A 193 6.53 -1.73 -8.47
N MET A 194 6.92 -2.14 -9.68
CA MET A 194 7.84 -3.25 -9.90
C MET A 194 9.21 -3.02 -9.26
N PHE A 195 9.72 -1.78 -9.24
CA PHE A 195 11.10 -1.52 -8.86
C PHE A 195 11.28 -1.11 -7.41
N GLY A 196 10.26 -0.58 -6.75
CA GLY A 196 10.35 -0.05 -5.41
C GLY A 196 10.88 -1.06 -4.39
N PHE A 197 10.01 -1.93 -3.92
CA PHE A 197 10.40 -2.94 -2.91
C PHE A 197 11.39 -3.98 -3.44
N GLN A 198 11.35 -4.32 -4.72
CA GLN A 198 12.27 -5.28 -5.30
C GLN A 198 13.73 -4.78 -5.30
N ARG A 199 13.96 -3.47 -5.50
CA ARG A 199 15.31 -2.88 -5.50
C ARG A 199 15.74 -2.35 -4.15
N THR A 200 14.80 -1.91 -3.30
CA THR A 200 15.09 -1.14 -2.09
C THR A 200 14.38 -1.67 -0.84
N GLY A 201 13.95 -2.95 -0.83
CA GLY A 201 13.28 -3.56 0.33
C GLY A 201 14.09 -3.45 1.61
N ASP A 202 15.41 -3.66 1.54
CA ASP A 202 16.33 -3.49 2.66
C ASP A 202 16.35 -2.04 3.19
N ALA A 203 16.37 -1.06 2.30
CA ALA A 203 16.33 0.36 2.68
C ALA A 203 14.98 0.74 3.34
N PHE A 204 13.85 0.15 2.91
CA PHE A 204 12.57 0.32 3.61
C PHE A 204 12.54 -0.39 4.96
N TRP A 205 13.26 -1.50 5.11
CA TRP A 205 13.44 -2.16 6.40
C TRP A 205 14.20 -1.25 7.37
N ALA A 206 15.32 -0.68 6.93
CA ALA A 206 16.07 0.30 7.69
C ALA A 206 15.27 1.59 7.99
N ALA A 207 14.40 2.02 7.07
CA ALA A 207 13.47 3.13 7.31
C ALA A 207 12.46 2.82 8.43
N ALA A 208 11.97 1.58 8.50
CA ALA A 208 11.09 1.12 9.57
C ALA A 208 11.80 1.15 10.93
N ASP A 209 13.03 0.66 11.02
CA ASP A 209 13.88 0.73 12.23
C ASP A 209 14.10 2.17 12.71
N GLN A 210 14.15 3.12 11.78
CA GLN A 210 14.26 4.55 12.06
C GLN A 210 12.94 5.23 12.37
N MET A 211 11.81 4.48 12.43
CA MET A 211 10.48 5.00 12.72
C MET A 211 10.00 6.03 11.67
N THR A 212 10.34 5.80 10.42
CA THR A 212 9.93 6.63 9.28
C THR A 212 8.41 6.57 9.09
N ARG A 213 7.82 7.73 8.77
CA ARG A 213 6.39 7.89 8.47
C ARG A 213 6.21 8.42 7.05
N GLY A 214 5.20 7.99 6.35
CA GLY A 214 4.89 8.55 5.03
C GLY A 214 4.13 7.63 4.09
N PHE A 215 3.93 8.10 2.87
CA PHE A 215 3.21 7.39 1.82
C PHE A 215 4.17 6.93 0.73
N ILE A 216 4.01 5.69 0.32
CA ILE A 216 4.72 5.04 -0.77
C ILE A 216 3.68 4.71 -1.83
N ILE A 217 3.83 5.23 -3.03
CA ILE A 217 2.86 5.07 -4.11
C ILE A 217 3.48 4.20 -5.21
N GLY A 218 2.99 2.98 -5.31
CA GLY A 218 3.34 2.07 -6.39
C GLY A 218 2.54 2.39 -7.64
N ALA A 219 3.11 3.18 -8.52
CA ALA A 219 2.47 3.59 -9.78
C ALA A 219 2.74 2.60 -10.90
N THR A 220 1.97 2.69 -11.98
CA THR A 220 1.99 1.71 -13.09
C THR A 220 1.83 0.27 -12.59
N ALA A 221 0.97 0.10 -11.60
CA ALA A 221 0.79 -1.14 -10.88
C ALA A 221 0.12 -2.22 -11.74
N GLY A 222 0.27 -3.47 -11.28
CA GLY A 222 -0.37 -4.65 -11.86
C GLY A 222 0.43 -5.31 -12.98
N ARG A 223 0.18 -6.60 -13.17
CA ARG A 223 0.92 -7.41 -14.15
C ARG A 223 0.33 -7.36 -15.54
N THR A 224 -0.98 -7.14 -15.65
CA THR A 224 -1.69 -7.13 -16.94
C THR A 224 -2.15 -5.74 -17.36
N THR A 225 -2.04 -4.76 -16.46
CA THR A 225 -2.62 -3.43 -16.66
C THR A 225 -1.69 -2.48 -17.38
N LEU A 226 -0.39 -2.62 -17.18
CA LEU A 226 0.61 -1.80 -17.86
C LEU A 226 0.76 -2.25 -19.32
N THR A 227 0.67 -1.30 -20.26
CA THR A 227 0.87 -1.52 -21.69
C THR A 227 1.88 -0.52 -22.26
N GLY A 228 2.59 -0.91 -23.32
CA GLY A 228 3.55 -0.04 -24.00
C GLY A 228 4.95 -0.03 -23.39
N GLU A 229 5.14 -0.70 -22.25
CA GLU A 229 6.44 -0.82 -21.59
C GLU A 229 6.92 -2.27 -21.61
N GLY A 230 8.17 -2.53 -21.25
CA GLY A 230 8.74 -3.88 -21.30
C GLY A 230 8.24 -4.77 -20.14
N LEU A 231 8.45 -6.09 -20.28
CA LEU A 231 8.09 -7.10 -19.27
C LEU A 231 8.65 -6.80 -17.88
N GLN A 232 9.78 -6.09 -17.79
CA GLN A 232 10.41 -5.70 -16.54
C GLN A 232 9.55 -4.74 -15.68
N HIS A 233 8.54 -4.09 -16.27
CA HIS A 233 7.61 -3.22 -15.53
C HIS A 233 6.34 -3.94 -15.04
N ALA A 234 6.08 -5.16 -15.52
CA ALA A 234 4.88 -5.92 -15.19
C ALA A 234 4.93 -6.46 -13.73
N ASP A 235 4.45 -5.67 -12.80
CA ASP A 235 4.48 -5.97 -11.37
C ASP A 235 3.37 -6.93 -10.96
N GLY A 236 3.74 -8.10 -10.46
CA GLY A 236 2.79 -9.06 -9.89
C GLY A 236 3.03 -9.37 -8.40
N HIS A 237 4.01 -8.75 -7.73
CA HIS A 237 4.44 -9.20 -6.42
C HIS A 237 4.83 -8.10 -5.41
N SER A 238 4.83 -6.84 -5.80
CA SER A 238 5.18 -5.74 -4.88
C SER A 238 4.35 -5.73 -3.58
N PRO A 239 3.02 -6.05 -3.58
CA PRO A 239 2.26 -6.09 -2.32
C PRO A 239 2.75 -7.19 -1.36
N ILE A 240 3.26 -8.32 -1.87
CA ILE A 240 3.85 -9.39 -1.03
C ILE A 240 5.18 -8.93 -0.44
N LEU A 241 6.04 -8.30 -1.25
CA LEU A 241 7.31 -7.78 -0.75
C LEU A 241 7.08 -6.70 0.32
N ALA A 242 6.14 -5.80 0.08
CA ALA A 242 5.74 -4.77 1.04
C ALA A 242 5.19 -5.38 2.35
N ALA A 243 4.34 -6.40 2.25
CA ALA A 243 3.73 -7.08 3.39
C ALA A 243 4.71 -7.80 4.31
N THR A 244 5.95 -8.05 3.87
CA THR A 244 7.01 -8.61 4.73
C THR A 244 7.51 -7.62 5.79
N ASN A 245 7.36 -6.31 5.55
CA ASN A 245 7.81 -5.28 6.47
C ASN A 245 6.69 -4.96 7.50
N PRO A 246 6.94 -5.12 8.81
CA PRO A 246 5.91 -4.93 9.84
C PRO A 246 5.40 -3.48 9.95
N ALA A 247 6.17 -2.48 9.53
CA ALA A 247 5.78 -1.08 9.54
C ALA A 247 5.09 -0.62 8.25
N VAL A 248 4.99 -1.48 7.23
CA VAL A 248 4.32 -1.14 5.96
C VAL A 248 2.91 -1.72 5.95
N VAL A 249 1.90 -0.88 5.75
CA VAL A 249 0.51 -1.28 5.49
C VAL A 249 0.22 -1.12 4.00
N THR A 250 -0.33 -2.16 3.36
CA THR A 250 -0.51 -2.17 1.90
C THR A 250 -1.98 -2.04 1.52
N TYR A 251 -2.27 -1.18 0.55
CA TYR A 251 -3.60 -0.98 0.00
C TYR A 251 -3.59 -1.06 -1.52
N ASP A 252 -4.64 -1.64 -2.07
CA ASP A 252 -4.89 -1.79 -3.52
C ASP A 252 -6.30 -1.27 -3.87
N PRO A 253 -6.55 0.06 -3.79
CA PRO A 253 -7.85 0.64 -4.02
C PRO A 253 -8.24 0.60 -5.50
N ALA A 254 -9.53 0.33 -5.75
CA ALA A 254 -10.12 0.35 -7.08
C ALA A 254 -10.56 1.76 -7.51
N TYR A 255 -11.00 2.58 -6.56
CA TYR A 255 -11.68 3.84 -6.83
C TYR A 255 -11.09 5.02 -6.04
N GLY A 256 -11.32 6.22 -6.58
CA GLY A 256 -10.83 7.46 -5.98
C GLY A 256 -11.36 7.69 -4.56
N TYR A 257 -12.61 7.37 -4.26
CA TYR A 257 -13.17 7.55 -2.93
C TYR A 257 -12.53 6.60 -1.89
N GLU A 258 -12.25 5.34 -2.26
CA GLU A 258 -11.51 4.41 -1.39
C GLU A 258 -10.14 4.99 -1.04
N MET A 259 -9.43 5.47 -2.05
CA MET A 259 -8.12 6.11 -1.89
C MET A 259 -8.20 7.36 -0.99
N GLY A 260 -9.27 8.16 -1.12
CA GLY A 260 -9.50 9.33 -0.29
C GLY A 260 -9.58 8.98 1.20
N HIS A 261 -10.33 7.92 1.54
CA HIS A 261 -10.46 7.43 2.92
C HIS A 261 -9.17 6.81 3.44
N ILE A 262 -8.47 6.01 2.62
CA ILE A 262 -7.19 5.38 2.99
C ILE A 262 -6.11 6.44 3.25
N VAL A 263 -5.99 7.45 2.39
CA VAL A 263 -5.02 8.54 2.59
C VAL A 263 -5.36 9.37 3.84
N ARG A 264 -6.65 9.62 4.07
CA ARG A 264 -7.12 10.31 5.28
C ARG A 264 -6.76 9.53 6.54
N ASP A 265 -7.08 8.24 6.60
CA ASP A 265 -6.73 7.36 7.71
C ASP A 265 -5.20 7.35 7.95
N GLY A 266 -4.41 7.25 6.89
CA GLY A 266 -2.96 7.28 6.98
C GLY A 266 -2.43 8.60 7.56
N ILE A 267 -2.98 9.73 7.16
CA ILE A 267 -2.64 11.04 7.73
C ILE A 267 -3.02 11.10 9.22
N GLU A 268 -4.23 10.68 9.56
CA GLU A 268 -4.72 10.67 10.95
C GLU A 268 -3.89 9.72 11.83
N ARG A 269 -3.57 8.52 11.37
CA ARG A 269 -2.75 7.55 12.12
C ARG A 269 -1.31 7.99 12.30
N MET A 270 -0.67 8.56 11.28
CA MET A 270 0.75 8.93 11.36
C MET A 270 0.99 10.28 12.01
N TYR A 271 0.05 11.23 11.86
CA TYR A 271 0.27 12.63 12.26
C TYR A 271 -0.79 13.19 13.20
N GLY A 272 -1.87 12.48 13.47
CA GLY A 272 -2.90 12.89 14.44
C GLY A 272 -2.38 12.95 15.87
N ALA A 273 -2.87 13.90 16.68
CA ALA A 273 -2.39 14.11 18.04
C ALA A 273 -2.61 12.90 18.97
N ASP A 274 -3.73 12.20 18.79
CA ASP A 274 -4.17 11.11 19.65
C ASP A 274 -3.77 9.71 19.14
N SER A 275 -2.98 9.62 18.08
CA SER A 275 -2.60 8.33 17.50
C SER A 275 -1.54 7.60 18.33
N GLU A 276 -1.82 6.35 18.67
CA GLU A 276 -0.91 5.48 19.44
C GLU A 276 0.14 4.81 18.54
N ASN A 277 -0.23 4.43 17.32
CA ASN A 277 0.67 3.75 16.36
C ASN A 277 0.98 4.65 15.17
N ARG A 278 1.96 5.53 15.34
CA ARG A 278 2.33 6.56 14.35
C ARG A 278 3.40 6.12 13.34
N ASN A 279 4.19 5.10 13.66
CA ASN A 279 5.40 4.78 12.89
C ASN A 279 5.06 3.76 11.79
N LEU A 280 4.30 4.21 10.81
CA LEU A 280 3.82 3.43 9.67
C LEU A 280 4.21 4.06 8.35
N MET A 281 4.34 3.22 7.33
CA MET A 281 4.47 3.59 5.93
C MET A 281 3.29 3.00 5.16
N TYR A 282 2.50 3.84 4.49
CA TYR A 282 1.36 3.41 3.69
C TYR A 282 1.82 3.12 2.27
N TYR A 283 1.76 1.87 1.84
CA TYR A 283 1.98 1.49 0.46
C TYR A 283 0.65 1.39 -0.27
N ILE A 284 0.42 2.26 -1.24
CA ILE A 284 -0.82 2.32 -2.02
C ILE A 284 -0.48 2.12 -3.50
N THR A 285 -1.13 1.16 -4.15
CA THR A 285 -0.97 0.91 -5.57
C THR A 285 -1.91 1.75 -6.40
N VAL A 286 -1.43 2.26 -7.54
CA VAL A 286 -2.22 3.05 -8.49
C VAL A 286 -1.94 2.61 -9.93
N TYR A 287 -2.97 2.59 -10.75
CA TYR A 287 -2.96 2.03 -12.10
C TYR A 287 -3.08 3.12 -13.15
N ASN A 288 -2.59 2.83 -14.37
CA ASN A 288 -2.69 3.72 -15.51
C ASN A 288 -3.89 3.42 -16.43
N GLU A 289 -4.60 2.33 -16.19
CA GLU A 289 -5.81 2.02 -16.97
C GLU A 289 -6.93 3.01 -16.62
N PRO A 290 -7.46 3.75 -17.60
CA PRO A 290 -8.56 4.66 -17.36
C PRO A 290 -9.88 3.90 -17.29
N ILE A 291 -10.63 4.14 -16.20
CA ILE A 291 -11.99 3.61 -16.01
C ILE A 291 -12.93 4.75 -15.63
N ILE A 292 -14.23 4.55 -15.70
CA ILE A 292 -15.17 5.46 -15.07
C ILE A 292 -14.99 5.33 -13.55
N GLN A 293 -14.58 6.41 -12.91
CA GLN A 293 -14.49 6.48 -11.45
C GLN A 293 -15.90 6.81 -10.91
N PRO A 294 -16.55 5.91 -10.16
CA PRO A 294 -17.84 6.23 -9.57
C PRO A 294 -17.69 7.30 -8.47
N ALA A 295 -18.77 8.02 -8.23
CA ALA A 295 -18.86 8.84 -7.02
C ALA A 295 -18.95 7.93 -5.78
N GLU A 296 -18.56 8.46 -4.63
CA GLU A 296 -18.73 7.78 -3.35
C GLU A 296 -20.20 7.43 -3.10
N PRO A 297 -20.53 6.18 -2.78
CA PRO A 297 -21.90 5.79 -2.41
C PRO A 297 -22.34 6.49 -1.12
N GLU A 298 -23.62 6.84 -1.01
CA GLU A 298 -24.16 7.50 0.21
C GLU A 298 -24.01 6.64 1.47
N GLU A 299 -24.12 5.31 1.33
CA GLU A 299 -24.01 4.34 2.43
C GLU A 299 -22.70 3.52 2.32
N LEU A 300 -21.57 4.21 2.10
CA LEU A 300 -20.27 3.53 2.06
C LEU A 300 -19.86 3.02 3.45
N ASP A 301 -19.50 1.75 3.54
CA ASP A 301 -18.82 1.18 4.71
C ASP A 301 -17.35 1.68 4.75
N VAL A 302 -17.14 2.87 5.32
CA VAL A 302 -15.81 3.49 5.45
C VAL A 302 -14.89 2.67 6.36
N GLU A 303 -15.44 2.02 7.40
CA GLU A 303 -14.66 1.13 8.26
C GLU A 303 -14.14 -0.06 7.46
N GLY A 304 -14.99 -0.67 6.63
CA GLY A 304 -14.61 -1.75 5.73
C GLY A 304 -13.56 -1.33 4.71
N VAL A 305 -13.66 -0.13 4.14
CA VAL A 305 -12.61 0.43 3.25
C VAL A 305 -11.25 0.50 3.95
N ILE A 306 -11.21 0.97 5.19
CA ILE A 306 -9.98 1.13 5.98
C ILE A 306 -9.46 -0.23 6.47
N LYS A 307 -10.34 -1.10 6.95
CA LYS A 307 -9.97 -2.44 7.45
C LYS A 307 -9.69 -3.46 6.36
N GLY A 308 -10.01 -3.15 5.11
CA GLY A 308 -9.55 -3.91 3.95
C GLY A 308 -10.60 -4.64 3.13
N ILE A 309 -11.88 -4.67 3.52
CA ILE A 309 -12.96 -5.29 2.73
C ILE A 309 -14.33 -4.70 3.05
N TYR A 310 -15.13 -4.48 2.02
CA TYR A 310 -16.55 -4.10 2.16
C TYR A 310 -17.40 -4.66 1.01
N LEU A 311 -18.70 -4.84 1.25
CA LEU A 311 -19.64 -5.26 0.22
C LEU A 311 -19.90 -4.10 -0.76
N LEU A 312 -19.38 -4.24 -1.98
CA LEU A 312 -19.52 -3.22 -3.03
C LEU A 312 -20.85 -3.37 -3.79
N ALA A 313 -21.19 -4.59 -4.19
CA ALA A 313 -22.39 -4.85 -4.97
C ALA A 313 -23.05 -6.15 -4.52
N PRO A 314 -24.21 -6.07 -3.85
CA PRO A 314 -24.95 -7.26 -3.46
C PRO A 314 -25.53 -7.97 -4.69
N ALA A 315 -25.79 -9.26 -4.52
CA ALA A 315 -26.41 -10.08 -5.53
C ALA A 315 -27.80 -9.54 -5.92
N LYS A 316 -28.13 -9.62 -7.22
CA LYS A 316 -29.33 -9.02 -7.83
C LYS A 316 -30.42 -10.04 -8.10
N ILE A 317 -30.11 -11.33 -8.06
CA ILE A 317 -31.04 -12.43 -8.34
C ILE A 317 -30.94 -13.48 -7.24
N ASP A 318 -31.99 -14.31 -7.12
CA ASP A 318 -31.96 -15.55 -6.34
C ASP A 318 -31.35 -16.69 -7.15
N GLY A 319 -30.74 -17.67 -6.49
CA GLY A 319 -30.15 -18.84 -7.16
C GLY A 319 -28.91 -19.36 -6.43
N PRO A 320 -28.20 -20.32 -7.05
CA PRO A 320 -26.87 -20.73 -6.57
C PRO A 320 -25.98 -19.52 -6.38
N ARG A 321 -25.25 -19.43 -5.26
CA ARG A 321 -24.57 -18.19 -4.88
C ARG A 321 -23.06 -18.35 -4.79
N THR A 322 -22.31 -17.34 -5.21
CA THR A 322 -20.87 -17.22 -5.06
C THR A 322 -20.49 -15.85 -4.51
N GLN A 323 -19.34 -15.77 -3.84
CA GLN A 323 -18.75 -14.52 -3.34
C GLN A 323 -17.54 -14.18 -4.19
N ILE A 324 -17.50 -12.99 -4.80
CA ILE A 324 -16.37 -12.52 -5.60
C ILE A 324 -15.65 -11.44 -4.82
N LEU A 325 -14.40 -11.71 -4.42
CA LEU A 325 -13.52 -10.77 -3.75
C LEU A 325 -12.52 -10.21 -4.76
N ALA A 326 -12.52 -8.89 -4.98
CA ALA A 326 -11.66 -8.26 -5.97
C ALA A 326 -10.95 -7.04 -5.41
N SER A 327 -9.72 -6.78 -5.87
CA SER A 327 -8.94 -5.60 -5.48
C SER A 327 -8.47 -4.79 -6.69
N GLY A 328 -8.29 -3.49 -6.50
CA GLY A 328 -7.72 -2.60 -7.49
C GLY A 328 -8.45 -2.70 -8.84
N VAL A 329 -7.67 -2.77 -9.90
CA VAL A 329 -8.19 -2.81 -11.29
C VAL A 329 -9.07 -4.03 -11.60
N SER A 330 -9.06 -5.07 -10.76
CA SER A 330 -9.90 -6.26 -10.98
C SER A 330 -11.35 -6.10 -10.51
N VAL A 331 -11.67 -5.05 -9.77
CA VAL A 331 -13.05 -4.78 -9.30
C VAL A 331 -14.05 -4.59 -10.46
N PRO A 332 -13.77 -3.81 -11.50
CA PRO A 332 -14.63 -3.75 -12.68
C PRO A 332 -14.85 -5.12 -13.36
N TRP A 333 -13.84 -5.99 -13.39
CA TRP A 333 -13.97 -7.34 -13.96
C TRP A 333 -14.91 -8.21 -13.13
N ALA A 334 -14.86 -8.08 -11.81
CA ALA A 334 -15.75 -8.79 -10.90
C ALA A 334 -17.21 -8.34 -11.04
N LEU A 335 -17.45 -7.02 -11.20
CA LEU A 335 -18.78 -6.48 -11.45
C LEU A 335 -19.37 -6.97 -12.79
N ASP A 336 -18.55 -7.06 -13.82
CA ASP A 336 -18.98 -7.62 -15.12
C ASP A 336 -19.22 -9.13 -15.03
N ALA A 337 -18.39 -9.85 -14.25
CA ALA A 337 -18.61 -11.27 -13.97
C ALA A 337 -19.93 -11.52 -13.20
N GLN A 338 -20.26 -10.67 -12.22
CA GLN A 338 -21.56 -10.71 -11.53
C GLN A 338 -22.72 -10.63 -12.51
N ARG A 339 -22.67 -9.68 -13.45
CA ARG A 339 -23.68 -9.50 -14.49
C ARG A 339 -23.80 -10.75 -15.39
N ILE A 340 -22.67 -11.25 -15.88
CA ILE A 340 -22.63 -12.43 -16.77
C ILE A 340 -23.13 -13.69 -16.05
N LEU A 341 -22.75 -13.89 -14.80
CA LEU A 341 -23.23 -15.02 -13.98
C LEU A 341 -24.76 -14.99 -13.85
N ALA A 342 -25.34 -13.81 -13.63
CA ALA A 342 -26.78 -13.64 -13.51
C ALA A 342 -27.51 -13.86 -14.86
N GLU A 343 -27.04 -13.21 -15.94
CA GLU A 343 -27.68 -13.20 -17.24
C GLU A 343 -27.56 -14.52 -18.01
N ASP A 344 -26.37 -15.10 -18.01
CA ASP A 344 -26.06 -16.29 -18.82
C ASP A 344 -26.25 -17.62 -18.06
N TRP A 345 -26.13 -17.61 -16.72
CA TRP A 345 -26.04 -18.84 -15.93
C TRP A 345 -27.04 -18.92 -14.77
N GLY A 346 -27.80 -17.89 -14.49
CA GLY A 346 -28.74 -17.85 -13.37
C GLY A 346 -28.05 -17.99 -11.99
N VAL A 347 -26.80 -17.60 -11.92
CA VAL A 347 -25.98 -17.66 -10.70
C VAL A 347 -25.94 -16.29 -10.03
N SER A 348 -26.25 -16.27 -8.75
CA SER A 348 -26.23 -15.12 -7.87
C SER A 348 -24.80 -14.86 -7.40
N ALA A 349 -24.33 -13.62 -7.40
CA ALA A 349 -22.99 -13.27 -6.92
C ALA A 349 -22.99 -11.98 -6.12
N ASP A 350 -22.34 -11.97 -4.96
CA ASP A 350 -21.97 -10.74 -4.25
C ASP A 350 -20.56 -10.33 -4.66
N VAL A 351 -20.33 -9.03 -4.87
CA VAL A 351 -19.01 -8.49 -5.18
C VAL A 351 -18.52 -7.65 -4.02
N TRP A 352 -17.35 -8.01 -3.51
CA TRP A 352 -16.66 -7.35 -2.42
C TRP A 352 -15.44 -6.61 -2.96
N SER A 353 -15.28 -5.35 -2.61
CA SER A 353 -14.02 -4.63 -2.83
C SER A 353 -13.07 -4.93 -1.67
N VAL A 354 -11.92 -5.52 -1.99
CA VAL A 354 -10.85 -5.78 -1.02
C VAL A 354 -9.78 -4.72 -1.21
N THR A 355 -9.82 -3.71 -0.39
CA THR A 355 -8.87 -2.60 -0.43
C THR A 355 -7.52 -2.96 0.17
N SER A 356 -7.45 -3.98 1.07
CA SER A 356 -6.21 -4.42 1.68
C SER A 356 -6.22 -5.89 2.10
N TRP A 357 -5.58 -6.75 1.34
CA TRP A 357 -5.30 -8.14 1.73
C TRP A 357 -4.37 -8.22 2.94
N ASN A 358 -3.47 -7.27 3.07
CA ASN A 358 -2.47 -7.22 4.15
C ASN A 358 -3.09 -6.85 5.51
N GLU A 359 -3.94 -5.82 5.58
CA GLU A 359 -4.58 -5.45 6.85
C GLU A 359 -5.56 -6.54 7.32
N LEU A 360 -6.28 -7.18 6.40
CA LEU A 360 -7.11 -8.35 6.73
C LEU A 360 -6.28 -9.50 7.30
N ARG A 361 -5.11 -9.78 6.72
CA ARG A 361 -4.19 -10.80 7.25
C ARG A 361 -3.67 -10.41 8.63
N ARG A 362 -3.26 -9.16 8.84
CA ARG A 362 -2.77 -8.66 10.13
C ARG A 362 -3.82 -8.79 11.23
N ASP A 363 -5.05 -8.40 10.93
CA ASP A 363 -6.18 -8.53 11.86
C ASP A 363 -6.44 -10.01 12.21
N GLY A 364 -6.44 -10.89 11.21
CA GLY A 364 -6.60 -12.33 11.41
C GLY A 364 -5.52 -12.93 12.29
N MET A 365 -4.25 -12.61 12.02
CA MET A 365 -3.11 -13.08 12.82
C MET A 365 -3.17 -12.56 14.27
N ALA A 366 -3.54 -11.31 14.45
CA ALA A 366 -3.70 -10.74 15.80
C ALA A 366 -4.84 -11.45 16.59
N ALA A 367 -5.94 -11.81 15.90
CA ALA A 367 -7.01 -12.57 16.52
C ALA A 367 -6.58 -13.99 16.91
N GLU A 368 -5.77 -14.66 16.07
CA GLU A 368 -5.20 -15.98 16.40
C GLU A 368 -4.23 -15.91 17.59
N GLU A 369 -3.35 -14.90 17.62
CA GLU A 369 -2.41 -14.71 18.72
C GLU A 369 -3.14 -14.43 20.04
N GLU A 370 -4.16 -13.56 20.01
CA GLU A 370 -4.99 -13.26 21.18
C GLU A 370 -5.66 -14.53 21.71
N ALA A 371 -6.24 -15.35 20.83
CA ALA A 371 -6.87 -16.62 21.21
C ALA A 371 -5.85 -17.63 21.78
N PHE A 372 -4.65 -17.70 21.18
CA PHE A 372 -3.56 -18.55 21.67
C PHE A 372 -3.10 -18.18 23.08
N LEU A 373 -2.99 -16.88 23.35
CA LEU A 373 -2.56 -16.38 24.67
C LEU A 373 -3.68 -16.43 25.73
N ASN A 374 -4.94 -16.52 25.31
CA ASN A 374 -6.11 -16.52 26.22
C ASN A 374 -7.05 -17.72 25.98
N PRO A 375 -6.59 -18.98 26.12
CA PRO A 375 -7.34 -20.17 25.71
C PRO A 375 -8.64 -20.39 26.51
N GLY A 376 -8.84 -19.69 27.61
CA GLY A 376 -10.06 -19.75 28.45
C GLY A 376 -11.11 -18.69 28.09
N GLN A 377 -10.87 -17.85 27.11
CA GLN A 377 -11.78 -16.79 26.69
C GLN A 377 -12.34 -17.05 25.29
N PRO A 378 -13.51 -16.51 24.94
CA PRO A 378 -14.01 -16.56 23.56
C PRO A 378 -13.02 -15.87 22.62
N ALA A 379 -12.64 -16.56 21.52
CA ALA A 379 -11.74 -16.01 20.51
C ALA A 379 -12.39 -14.80 19.79
N ARG A 380 -11.61 -13.76 19.56
CA ARG A 380 -12.01 -12.65 18.69
C ARG A 380 -12.18 -13.15 17.27
N VAL A 381 -13.28 -12.79 16.63
CA VAL A 381 -13.53 -13.12 15.23
C VAL A 381 -12.73 -12.16 14.33
N PRO A 382 -11.90 -12.65 13.39
CA PRO A 382 -11.24 -11.80 12.42
C PRO A 382 -12.22 -10.96 11.61
N PHE A 383 -11.84 -9.72 11.26
CA PHE A 383 -12.73 -8.80 10.53
C PHE A 383 -13.26 -9.40 9.23
N VAL A 384 -12.39 -10.01 8.42
CA VAL A 384 -12.82 -10.66 7.15
C VAL A 384 -13.81 -11.80 7.40
N THR A 385 -13.63 -12.57 8.46
CA THR A 385 -14.56 -13.64 8.86
C THR A 385 -15.91 -13.07 9.26
N ALA A 386 -15.91 -11.97 10.03
CA ALA A 386 -17.13 -11.28 10.44
C ALA A 386 -17.90 -10.69 9.25
N GLN A 387 -17.20 -10.03 8.33
CA GLN A 387 -17.80 -9.47 7.11
C GLN A 387 -18.47 -10.53 6.24
N LEU A 388 -17.85 -11.70 6.12
CA LEU A 388 -18.38 -12.82 5.32
C LEU A 388 -19.26 -13.79 6.14
N GLN A 389 -19.55 -13.46 7.41
CA GLN A 389 -20.44 -14.28 8.23
C GLN A 389 -21.86 -14.29 7.64
N GLY A 390 -22.35 -15.50 7.33
CA GLY A 390 -23.66 -15.68 6.68
C GLY A 390 -23.64 -15.56 5.16
N ALA A 391 -22.51 -15.17 4.55
CA ALA A 391 -22.34 -15.24 3.11
C ALA A 391 -22.33 -16.71 2.66
N THR A 392 -23.18 -17.06 1.70
CA THR A 392 -23.33 -18.43 1.20
C THR A 392 -22.55 -18.62 -0.09
N GLY A 393 -22.22 -19.88 -0.41
CA GLY A 393 -21.50 -20.27 -1.61
C GLY A 393 -19.97 -20.17 -1.50
N PRO A 394 -19.24 -20.60 -2.55
CA PRO A 394 -17.80 -20.53 -2.60
C PRO A 394 -17.29 -19.10 -2.82
N ILE A 395 -16.05 -18.86 -2.44
CA ILE A 395 -15.35 -17.59 -2.60
C ILE A 395 -14.37 -17.68 -3.77
N VAL A 396 -14.49 -16.76 -4.73
CA VAL A 396 -13.52 -16.55 -5.81
C VAL A 396 -12.84 -15.20 -5.61
N ALA A 397 -11.54 -15.21 -5.29
CA ALA A 397 -10.75 -13.98 -5.18
C ALA A 397 -10.00 -13.68 -6.48
N VAL A 398 -9.86 -12.41 -6.83
CA VAL A 398 -9.15 -11.97 -8.04
C VAL A 398 -8.35 -10.71 -7.79
N SER A 399 -7.14 -10.68 -8.34
CA SER A 399 -6.28 -9.49 -8.35
C SER A 399 -5.42 -9.46 -9.63
N ASP A 400 -4.81 -8.30 -9.92
CA ASP A 400 -3.83 -8.18 -11.00
C ASP A 400 -2.40 -8.53 -10.57
N TYR A 401 -2.27 -9.09 -9.38
CA TYR A 401 -1.03 -9.62 -8.82
C TYR A 401 -1.05 -11.15 -8.78
N MET A 402 0.07 -11.75 -8.35
CA MET A 402 0.15 -13.19 -8.12
C MET A 402 -0.88 -13.66 -7.08
N LYS A 403 -1.30 -14.93 -7.20
CA LYS A 403 -2.30 -15.54 -6.31
C LYS A 403 -1.93 -15.46 -4.83
N ALA A 404 -0.63 -15.45 -4.51
CA ALA A 404 -0.18 -15.28 -3.14
C ALA A 404 -0.67 -14.00 -2.47
N VAL A 405 -1.10 -12.97 -3.25
CA VAL A 405 -1.67 -11.74 -2.70
C VAL A 405 -3.05 -12.00 -2.07
N PRO A 406 -4.07 -12.50 -2.78
CA PRO A 406 -5.34 -12.87 -2.15
C PRO A 406 -5.24 -14.09 -1.22
N ASP A 407 -4.31 -15.02 -1.45
CA ASP A 407 -4.15 -16.21 -0.62
C ASP A 407 -3.75 -15.90 0.84
N GLN A 408 -3.28 -14.68 1.13
CA GLN A 408 -2.91 -14.23 2.47
C GLN A 408 -4.03 -14.38 3.51
N ILE A 409 -5.30 -14.30 3.07
CA ILE A 409 -6.46 -14.35 3.99
C ILE A 409 -7.16 -15.70 4.01
N ARG A 410 -6.71 -16.68 3.22
CA ARG A 410 -7.41 -17.95 3.00
C ARG A 410 -7.78 -18.66 4.31
N GLN A 411 -6.90 -18.68 5.29
CA GLN A 411 -7.12 -19.38 6.56
C GLN A 411 -8.22 -18.74 7.44
N PHE A 412 -8.57 -17.48 7.18
CA PHE A 412 -9.58 -16.73 7.94
C PHE A 412 -10.96 -16.74 7.27
N LEU A 413 -11.09 -17.40 6.12
CA LEU A 413 -12.34 -17.41 5.35
C LEU A 413 -13.25 -18.56 5.79
N PRO A 414 -14.56 -18.33 5.91
CA PRO A 414 -15.49 -19.36 6.38
C PRO A 414 -15.86 -20.39 5.30
N ASN A 415 -15.66 -20.07 4.00
CA ASN A 415 -16.13 -20.85 2.89
C ASN A 415 -14.98 -21.39 2.02
N GLU A 416 -15.27 -22.33 1.11
CA GLU A 416 -14.33 -22.78 0.09
C GLU A 416 -13.80 -21.58 -0.71
N PHE A 417 -12.50 -21.60 -0.96
CA PHE A 417 -11.80 -20.46 -1.56
C PHE A 417 -10.94 -20.89 -2.75
N ALA A 418 -11.01 -20.10 -3.82
CA ALA A 418 -10.08 -20.18 -4.94
C ALA A 418 -9.62 -18.77 -5.33
N SER A 419 -8.35 -18.62 -5.71
CA SER A 419 -7.78 -17.37 -6.19
C SER A 419 -7.47 -17.40 -7.68
N LEU A 420 -7.64 -16.25 -8.32
CA LEU A 420 -7.20 -15.91 -9.68
C LEU A 420 -6.20 -14.77 -9.59
N GLY A 421 -5.10 -14.89 -10.33
CA GLY A 421 -4.03 -13.90 -10.30
C GLY A 421 -3.00 -14.18 -11.41
N ALA A 422 -2.05 -13.28 -11.52
CA ALA A 422 -1.03 -13.30 -12.57
C ALA A 422 0.31 -13.83 -12.05
N ASP A 423 0.42 -15.16 -11.95
CA ASP A 423 1.65 -15.83 -11.53
C ASP A 423 2.69 -15.90 -12.66
N GLY A 424 3.97 -16.03 -12.30
CA GLY A 424 5.07 -16.16 -13.24
C GLY A 424 5.64 -14.82 -13.71
N PHE A 425 6.26 -14.79 -14.88
CA PHE A 425 6.78 -13.57 -15.49
C PHE A 425 5.65 -12.76 -16.15
N GLY A 426 5.92 -11.49 -16.48
CA GLY A 426 5.01 -10.68 -17.26
C GLY A 426 4.74 -11.26 -18.66
N PHE A 427 3.68 -10.79 -19.29
CA PHE A 427 3.29 -11.14 -20.65
C PHE A 427 3.03 -9.85 -21.43
N SER A 428 3.76 -9.66 -22.54
CA SER A 428 3.67 -8.46 -23.37
C SER A 428 2.66 -8.64 -24.47
N ASP A 429 1.46 -8.10 -24.23
CA ASP A 429 0.35 -8.10 -25.20
C ASP A 429 -0.64 -7.00 -24.80
N THR A 430 -1.80 -6.92 -25.47
CA THR A 430 -2.94 -6.11 -25.00
C THR A 430 -3.39 -6.53 -23.61
N ARG A 431 -4.02 -5.63 -22.84
CA ARG A 431 -4.59 -5.94 -21.53
C ARG A 431 -5.53 -7.15 -21.58
N ALA A 432 -6.39 -7.19 -22.61
CA ALA A 432 -7.34 -8.29 -22.79
C ALA A 432 -6.63 -9.63 -22.98
N ALA A 433 -5.62 -9.68 -23.83
CA ALA A 433 -4.85 -10.90 -24.09
C ALA A 433 -4.02 -11.32 -22.86
N ALA A 434 -3.38 -10.38 -22.17
CA ALA A 434 -2.62 -10.65 -20.96
C ALA A 434 -3.52 -11.23 -19.84
N ARG A 435 -4.68 -10.63 -19.58
CA ARG A 435 -5.66 -11.12 -18.60
C ARG A 435 -6.18 -12.51 -18.95
N ARG A 436 -6.45 -12.76 -20.24
CA ARG A 436 -6.82 -14.09 -20.72
C ARG A 436 -5.69 -15.09 -20.58
N PHE A 437 -4.45 -14.71 -20.82
CA PHE A 437 -3.29 -15.56 -20.61
C PHE A 437 -3.17 -16.01 -19.16
N PHE A 438 -3.25 -15.07 -18.21
CA PHE A 438 -3.17 -15.36 -16.77
C PHE A 438 -4.44 -15.95 -16.18
N LYS A 439 -5.55 -15.99 -16.91
CA LYS A 439 -6.84 -16.49 -16.42
C LYS A 439 -7.37 -15.69 -15.23
N ASN A 440 -7.20 -14.38 -15.25
CA ASN A 440 -7.76 -13.47 -14.24
C ASN A 440 -8.76 -12.45 -14.81
N ASP A 441 -9.18 -12.62 -16.08
CA ASP A 441 -10.20 -11.81 -16.71
C ASP A 441 -11.63 -12.15 -16.21
N THR A 442 -12.61 -11.33 -16.59
CA THR A 442 -14.04 -11.50 -16.29
C THR A 442 -14.55 -12.92 -16.55
N HIS A 443 -14.26 -13.49 -17.72
CA HIS A 443 -14.71 -14.84 -18.07
C HIS A 443 -14.05 -15.93 -17.23
N SER A 444 -12.82 -15.72 -16.82
CA SER A 444 -12.13 -16.64 -15.91
C SER A 444 -12.77 -16.65 -14.53
N ILE A 445 -13.24 -15.49 -14.04
CA ILE A 445 -14.02 -15.39 -12.79
C ILE A 445 -15.31 -16.18 -12.91
N VAL A 446 -16.06 -16.00 -14.03
CA VAL A 446 -17.30 -16.75 -14.30
C VAL A 446 -17.05 -18.26 -14.31
N VAL A 447 -16.06 -18.73 -15.07
CA VAL A 447 -15.74 -20.17 -15.17
C VAL A 447 -15.32 -20.74 -13.83
N ARG A 448 -14.52 -20.02 -13.04
CA ARG A 448 -14.09 -20.48 -11.71
C ARG A 448 -15.28 -20.58 -10.75
N SER A 449 -16.20 -19.62 -10.78
CA SER A 449 -17.41 -19.64 -9.96
C SER A 449 -18.29 -20.85 -10.31
N LEU A 450 -18.53 -21.08 -11.60
CA LEU A 450 -19.31 -22.24 -12.07
C LEU A 450 -18.63 -23.56 -11.71
N GLU A 451 -17.32 -23.66 -11.82
CA GLU A 451 -16.55 -24.86 -11.48
C GLU A 451 -16.68 -25.21 -9.99
N MET A 452 -16.58 -24.22 -9.10
CA MET A 452 -16.74 -24.44 -7.68
C MET A 452 -18.18 -24.81 -7.31
N LEU A 453 -19.17 -24.15 -7.90
CA LEU A 453 -20.59 -24.48 -7.70
C LEU A 453 -20.95 -25.87 -8.25
N ALA A 454 -20.38 -26.27 -9.40
CA ALA A 454 -20.59 -27.60 -9.97
C ALA A 454 -20.00 -28.73 -9.07
N ARG A 455 -18.84 -28.52 -8.46
CA ARG A 455 -18.26 -29.45 -7.47
C ARG A 455 -19.17 -29.64 -6.25
N ARG A 456 -19.93 -28.63 -5.89
CA ARG A 456 -20.91 -28.67 -4.80
C ARG A 456 -22.28 -29.22 -5.23
N GLY A 457 -22.47 -29.49 -6.53
CA GLY A 457 -23.74 -29.94 -7.08
C GLY A 457 -24.82 -28.86 -7.12
N GLU A 458 -24.45 -27.58 -7.02
CA GLU A 458 -25.38 -26.45 -7.01
C GLU A 458 -25.71 -25.94 -8.43
N VAL A 459 -24.87 -26.30 -9.42
CA VAL A 459 -25.13 -26.10 -10.86
C VAL A 459 -24.80 -27.37 -11.63
N ASP A 460 -25.24 -27.46 -12.90
CA ASP A 460 -24.94 -28.60 -13.77
C ASP A 460 -23.41 -28.78 -13.90
N ALA A 461 -22.95 -30.03 -13.78
CA ALA A 461 -21.54 -30.40 -13.94
C ALA A 461 -20.95 -30.01 -15.30
N GLN A 462 -21.77 -29.83 -16.35
CA GLN A 462 -21.37 -29.35 -17.67
C GLN A 462 -21.31 -27.84 -17.78
N ALA A 463 -21.86 -27.07 -16.84
CA ALA A 463 -21.85 -25.61 -16.90
C ALA A 463 -20.45 -25.00 -17.06
N PRO A 464 -19.41 -25.39 -16.27
CA PRO A 464 -18.06 -24.87 -16.46
C PRO A 464 -17.46 -25.26 -17.82
N VAL A 465 -17.75 -26.45 -18.35
CA VAL A 465 -17.27 -26.91 -19.67
C VAL A 465 -17.88 -26.03 -20.77
N GLN A 466 -19.20 -25.84 -20.73
CA GLN A 466 -19.93 -24.99 -21.68
C GLN A 466 -19.43 -23.53 -21.61
N ALA A 467 -19.11 -23.01 -20.41
CA ALA A 467 -18.59 -21.67 -20.24
C ALA A 467 -17.16 -21.54 -20.83
N ILE A 468 -16.27 -22.54 -20.66
CA ILE A 468 -14.95 -22.57 -21.28
C ILE A 468 -15.05 -22.49 -22.80
N GLU A 469 -15.97 -23.25 -23.40
CA GLU A 469 -16.23 -23.25 -24.86
C GLU A 469 -16.84 -21.92 -25.31
N LYS A 470 -17.91 -21.47 -24.64
CA LYS A 470 -18.63 -20.21 -24.95
C LYS A 470 -17.68 -19.01 -24.98
N TYR A 471 -16.84 -18.88 -23.97
CA TYR A 471 -15.92 -17.76 -23.86
C TYR A 471 -14.55 -18.01 -24.49
N ARG A 472 -14.35 -19.17 -25.14
CA ARG A 472 -13.10 -19.59 -25.77
C ARG A 472 -11.90 -19.37 -24.84
N LEU A 473 -11.98 -19.88 -23.60
CA LEU A 473 -11.04 -19.58 -22.52
C LEU A 473 -9.60 -19.95 -22.84
N HIS A 474 -9.38 -20.91 -23.73
CA HIS A 474 -8.05 -21.32 -24.19
C HIS A 474 -7.44 -20.38 -25.26
N ASN A 475 -8.25 -19.50 -25.85
CA ASN A 475 -7.78 -18.59 -26.86
C ASN A 475 -7.45 -17.21 -26.27
N VAL A 476 -6.17 -16.88 -26.22
CA VAL A 476 -5.68 -15.59 -25.69
C VAL A 476 -6.30 -14.40 -26.43
N ASN A 477 -6.48 -14.52 -27.76
CA ASN A 477 -7.07 -13.46 -28.58
C ASN A 477 -8.59 -13.29 -28.40
N ALA A 478 -9.23 -14.16 -27.59
CA ALA A 478 -10.63 -14.01 -27.23
C ALA A 478 -10.82 -13.31 -25.86
N GLY A 479 -9.77 -12.74 -25.29
CA GLY A 479 -9.82 -11.94 -24.08
C GLY A 479 -10.72 -10.70 -24.23
N SER A 480 -11.30 -10.26 -23.12
CA SER A 480 -12.12 -9.04 -23.04
C SER A 480 -11.57 -8.14 -21.92
N THR A 481 -11.60 -6.86 -22.14
CA THR A 481 -11.20 -5.86 -21.13
C THR A 481 -12.28 -5.62 -20.08
N GLY A 482 -13.49 -6.15 -20.24
CA GLY A 482 -14.64 -5.86 -19.36
C GLY A 482 -15.19 -4.43 -19.50
N ASN A 483 -14.56 -3.58 -20.28
CA ASN A 483 -15.04 -2.23 -20.59
C ASN A 483 -15.39 -2.14 -22.08
N ALA A 484 -16.65 -1.86 -22.41
CA ALA A 484 -17.11 -1.58 -23.77
C ALA A 484 -16.63 -0.21 -24.30
N GLY A 485 -15.55 0.32 -23.79
CA GLY A 485 -14.96 1.60 -24.16
C GLY A 485 -13.56 1.41 -24.77
N GLY A 486 -13.54 1.49 -26.07
CA GLY A 486 -12.47 1.41 -27.03
C GLY A 486 -11.02 1.50 -26.53
N GLU A 487 -10.25 0.51 -26.94
CA GLU A 487 -8.81 0.64 -27.10
C GLU A 487 -8.54 1.71 -28.17
N SER A 488 -7.88 2.79 -27.78
CA SER A 488 -7.21 3.71 -28.73
C SER A 488 -5.77 3.86 -28.27
#